data_3f8d714bc30d9b634074b7d8f4b05f98
#
_entry.id   3f8d714bc30d9b634074b7d8f4b05f98
#
_cell.length_a   1.000
_cell.length_b   1.000
_cell.length_c   1.000
_cell.angle_alpha   90.00
_cell.angle_beta   90.00
_cell.angle_gamma   90.00
#
_symmetry.space_group_name_H-M   'P 1'
#
loop_
_entity.id
_entity.type
_entity.pdbx_description
1 polymer ?
#
loop_
_entity_poly.entity_id
_entity_poly.type
_entity_poly.pdbx_seq_one_letter_code
_entity_poly.pdbx_strand_id
1 'polypeptide(L)'
;MSDIGKIITELQVNGISSTPKKGNRGRKGGAGPSDHRALTIEGKTVMVPVYNHVSKNSNYQLSEEPDGQLILQNREDSIIKELSTTKEPNFYSLKTKDGIPYKSIALLHSKDVLATTILQKCIRFRNREESCQFCAIEQSLKNEQTIVRKTPDQIAEVAEAAVRLDGIKQLVMTTGTPNTSDRGARIMAEAAKAVKAKVDIPIQGQCEPPDDPIWFQKMKDSGIDSLGMHLEVVEEEIRKKILPGKSEIPLERYYKSFEESVAVFGRGEVSTYLLAGLGDSKESLINCSKKLISIGVYPFIVPFVPIAGTPLEHHPSPSTDFMIDIYQSVSHLLNEGNIKSDEMSAGCAKCGACSALSLFES
;
A
#
# COMPACT_ATOMS: atom_id res chain seq x y z
N MET A 1 -0.34 -5.73 25.15
CA MET A 1 0.25 -5.67 23.79
C MET A 1 0.88 -7.02 23.51
N SER A 2 0.57 -7.66 22.40
CA SER A 2 1.22 -8.92 22.03
C SER A 2 2.67 -8.65 21.61
N ASP A 3 3.62 -9.49 22.02
CA ASP A 3 5.02 -9.38 21.61
C ASP A 3 5.17 -9.33 20.07
N ILE A 4 4.28 -10.00 19.35
CA ILE A 4 4.27 -10.02 17.88
C ILE A 4 3.96 -8.64 17.28
N GLY A 5 3.06 -7.83 17.87
CA GLY A 5 2.74 -6.48 17.39
C GLY A 5 3.96 -5.55 17.45
N LYS A 6 4.73 -5.64 18.54
CA LYS A 6 5.98 -4.88 18.69
C LYS A 6 7.02 -5.32 17.66
N ILE A 7 7.28 -6.62 17.55
CA ILE A 7 8.26 -7.17 16.59
C ILE A 7 7.91 -6.75 15.16
N ILE A 8 6.65 -6.88 14.75
CA ILE A 8 6.22 -6.50 13.40
C ILE A 8 6.40 -5.00 13.17
N THR A 9 6.07 -4.16 14.16
CA THR A 9 6.30 -2.71 14.06
C THR A 9 7.79 -2.39 13.89
N GLU A 10 8.66 -3.02 14.68
CA GLU A 10 10.11 -2.85 14.56
C GLU A 10 10.62 -3.27 13.16
N LEU A 11 10.14 -4.38 12.65
CA LEU A 11 10.53 -4.87 11.31
C LEU A 11 10.05 -3.94 10.19
N GLN A 12 8.85 -3.38 10.30
CA GLN A 12 8.32 -2.44 9.31
C GLN A 12 9.07 -1.10 9.31
N VAL A 13 9.54 -0.65 10.48
CA VAL A 13 10.27 0.61 10.65
C VAL A 13 11.75 0.46 10.30
N ASN A 14 12.41 -0.58 10.85
CA ASN A 14 13.85 -0.74 10.79
C ASN A 14 14.32 -1.71 9.68
N GLY A 15 13.38 -2.50 9.14
CA GLY A 15 13.70 -3.50 8.13
C GLY A 15 14.50 -4.68 8.65
N ILE A 16 15.08 -5.42 7.72
CA ILE A 16 15.95 -6.58 7.99
C ILE A 16 17.25 -6.41 7.22
N SER A 17 18.38 -6.55 7.91
CA SER A 17 19.67 -6.66 7.25
C SER A 17 19.78 -8.05 6.65
N SER A 18 19.77 -8.14 5.32
CA SER A 18 20.04 -9.38 4.61
C SER A 18 21.15 -9.16 3.61
N THR A 19 21.96 -10.19 3.40
CA THR A 19 22.88 -10.21 2.26
C THR A 19 22.03 -10.57 1.02
N PRO A 20 21.80 -9.64 0.05
CA PRO A 20 21.01 -9.97 -1.11
C PRO A 20 21.67 -11.09 -1.89
N LYS A 21 20.99 -12.21 -2.11
CA LYS A 21 21.40 -13.14 -3.17
C LYS A 21 21.41 -12.34 -4.48
N LYS A 22 22.51 -12.40 -5.25
CA LYS A 22 22.70 -11.73 -6.53
C LYS A 22 21.42 -11.90 -7.39
N GLY A 23 20.79 -10.81 -7.79
CA GLY A 23 19.68 -10.80 -8.75
C GLY A 23 18.28 -10.52 -8.18
N ASN A 24 18.05 -10.61 -6.88
CA ASN A 24 16.72 -10.43 -6.29
C ASN A 24 16.55 -9.03 -5.67
N ARG A 25 16.53 -7.99 -6.51
CA ARG A 25 16.14 -6.65 -6.07
C ARG A 25 14.62 -6.54 -6.11
N GLY A 26 14.04 -5.97 -5.05
CA GLY A 26 12.63 -5.64 -5.01
C GLY A 26 12.18 -4.70 -6.13
N ARG A 27 10.88 -4.55 -6.30
CA ARG A 27 10.29 -3.61 -7.26
C ARG A 27 10.62 -2.16 -6.87
N LYS A 28 10.84 -1.32 -7.85
CA LYS A 28 11.12 0.10 -7.72
C LYS A 28 9.91 0.93 -8.11
N GLY A 29 9.05 1.27 -7.15
CA GLY A 29 7.88 2.14 -7.38
C GLY A 29 6.66 1.44 -7.99
N GLY A 30 5.50 2.07 -7.88
CA GLY A 30 4.20 1.55 -8.31
C GLY A 30 3.43 0.89 -7.17
N ALA A 31 2.51 -0.02 -7.47
CA ALA A 31 1.68 -0.69 -6.46
C ALA A 31 2.53 -1.58 -5.54
N GLY A 32 2.32 -1.43 -4.24
CA GLY A 32 3.11 -2.07 -3.20
C GLY A 32 4.40 -1.31 -2.85
N PRO A 33 4.97 -1.54 -1.68
CA PRO A 33 6.16 -0.84 -1.22
C PRO A 33 7.40 -1.26 -2.01
N SER A 34 8.25 -0.27 -2.32
CA SER A 34 9.52 -0.49 -3.02
C SER A 34 10.54 -1.12 -2.08
N ASP A 35 11.37 -2.01 -2.62
CA ASP A 35 12.49 -2.64 -1.90
C ASP A 35 12.10 -3.40 -0.61
N HIS A 36 10.84 -3.87 -0.53
CA HIS A 36 10.35 -4.68 0.56
C HIS A 36 10.26 -6.17 0.18
N ARG A 37 10.24 -7.02 1.19
CA ARG A 37 9.98 -8.45 1.08
C ARG A 37 8.80 -8.83 1.96
N ALA A 38 7.95 -9.73 1.46
CA ALA A 38 6.88 -10.31 2.25
C ALA A 38 7.44 -11.43 3.14
N LEU A 39 7.19 -11.32 4.44
CA LEU A 39 7.51 -12.33 5.44
C LEU A 39 6.24 -12.72 6.19
N THR A 40 6.08 -14.00 6.47
CA THR A 40 5.00 -14.50 7.32
C THR A 40 5.59 -14.94 8.66
N ILE A 41 5.12 -14.30 9.73
CA ILE A 41 5.54 -14.53 11.12
C ILE A 41 4.28 -14.90 11.89
N GLU A 42 4.24 -16.06 12.52
CA GLU A 42 3.06 -16.54 13.27
C GLU A 42 1.73 -16.38 12.49
N GLY A 43 1.76 -16.73 11.20
CA GLY A 43 0.59 -16.64 10.32
C GLY A 43 0.23 -15.25 9.81
N LYS A 44 0.91 -14.19 10.26
CA LYS A 44 0.73 -12.81 9.79
C LYS A 44 1.78 -12.46 8.74
N THR A 45 1.33 -12.09 7.55
CA THR A 45 2.24 -11.66 6.47
C THR A 45 2.43 -10.15 6.52
N VAL A 46 3.70 -9.74 6.55
CA VAL A 46 4.11 -8.33 6.63
C VAL A 46 5.10 -7.98 5.53
N MET A 47 5.04 -6.74 5.07
CA MET A 47 6.02 -6.19 4.13
C MET A 47 7.15 -5.53 4.92
N VAL A 48 8.36 -6.00 4.73
CA VAL A 48 9.53 -5.56 5.50
C VAL A 48 10.57 -4.95 4.56
N PRO A 49 11.12 -3.76 4.86
CA PRO A 49 12.23 -3.17 4.12
C PRO A 49 13.47 -4.07 4.15
N VAL A 50 14.09 -4.30 2.98
CA VAL A 50 15.28 -5.18 2.87
C VAL A 50 16.42 -4.52 2.11
N TYR A 51 16.12 -3.68 1.11
CA TYR A 51 17.12 -3.18 0.16
C TYR A 51 17.40 -1.68 0.27
N ASN A 52 16.90 -1.01 1.29
CA ASN A 52 17.11 0.41 1.53
C ASN A 52 18.26 0.64 2.55
N HIS A 53 18.63 1.90 2.77
CA HIS A 53 19.73 2.21 3.71
C HIS A 53 19.34 1.97 5.18
N VAL A 54 18.05 2.05 5.53
CA VAL A 54 17.57 1.80 6.90
C VAL A 54 17.79 0.33 7.28
N SER A 55 17.44 -0.59 6.39
CA SER A 55 17.60 -2.03 6.63
C SER A 55 19.04 -2.47 6.83
N LYS A 56 20.03 -1.74 6.29
CA LYS A 56 21.46 -2.08 6.48
C LYS A 56 21.90 -2.03 7.94
N ASN A 57 21.29 -1.17 8.73
CA ASN A 57 21.60 -0.97 10.13
C ASN A 57 20.61 -1.66 11.08
N SER A 58 19.70 -2.47 10.54
CA SER A 58 18.72 -3.19 11.33
C SER A 58 19.38 -4.15 12.32
N ASN A 59 18.82 -4.24 13.51
CA ASN A 59 19.19 -5.26 14.50
C ASN A 59 18.72 -6.66 14.11
N TYR A 60 17.84 -6.77 13.12
CA TYR A 60 17.30 -8.03 12.65
C TYR A 60 18.07 -8.54 11.43
N GLN A 61 18.43 -9.82 11.46
CA GLN A 61 19.04 -10.54 10.34
C GLN A 61 18.18 -11.72 9.94
N LEU A 62 18.06 -11.94 8.63
CA LEU A 62 17.43 -13.11 8.06
C LEU A 62 18.53 -14.09 7.63
N SER A 63 18.51 -15.28 8.17
CA SER A 63 19.36 -16.42 7.78
C SER A 63 18.52 -17.57 7.24
N GLU A 64 19.16 -18.44 6.47
CA GLU A 64 18.56 -19.65 5.93
C GLU A 64 19.40 -20.84 6.40
N GLU A 65 18.80 -21.76 7.14
CA GLU A 65 19.42 -22.99 7.61
C GLU A 65 19.68 -23.96 6.45
N PRO A 66 20.54 -24.97 6.63
CA PRO A 66 20.84 -25.94 5.59
C PRO A 66 19.64 -26.74 5.06
N ASP A 67 18.58 -26.88 5.86
CA ASP A 67 17.30 -27.51 5.49
C ASP A 67 16.34 -26.57 4.76
N GLY A 68 16.73 -25.31 4.54
CA GLY A 68 15.92 -24.28 3.89
C GLY A 68 14.98 -23.52 4.83
N GLN A 69 15.02 -23.80 6.14
CA GLN A 69 14.27 -23.05 7.13
C GLN A 69 14.83 -21.63 7.27
N LEU A 70 13.93 -20.64 7.29
CA LEU A 70 14.29 -19.26 7.53
C LEU A 70 14.22 -18.93 9.02
N ILE A 71 15.23 -18.26 9.50
CA ILE A 71 15.33 -17.82 10.88
C ILE A 71 15.55 -16.32 10.95
N LEU A 72 14.74 -15.64 11.75
CA LEU A 72 14.94 -14.24 12.10
C LEU A 72 15.69 -14.16 13.43
N GLN A 73 16.82 -13.50 13.41
CA GLN A 73 17.67 -13.29 14.60
C GLN A 73 17.71 -11.80 14.93
N ASN A 74 17.62 -11.48 16.21
CA ASN A 74 17.98 -10.17 16.72
C ASN A 74 19.44 -10.21 17.20
N ARG A 75 20.22 -9.15 16.96
CA ARG A 75 21.63 -9.07 17.36
C ARG A 75 21.84 -9.07 18.87
N GLU A 76 20.83 -8.68 19.64
CA GLU A 76 20.92 -8.56 21.10
C GLU A 76 20.46 -9.82 21.83
N ASP A 77 19.57 -10.60 21.24
CA ASP A 77 19.03 -11.83 21.84
C ASP A 77 18.71 -12.88 20.78
N SER A 78 18.91 -14.12 21.15
CA SER A 78 18.70 -15.32 20.39
C SER A 78 17.39 -15.36 19.56
N ILE A 79 17.48 -16.12 18.50
CA ILE A 79 16.47 -16.65 17.58
C ILE A 79 15.04 -16.37 17.95
N ILE A 80 14.37 -15.65 17.09
CA ILE A 80 13.08 -15.20 17.44
C ILE A 80 11.98 -16.08 16.91
N LYS A 81 11.95 -16.53 15.65
CA LYS A 81 10.78 -17.30 15.16
C LYS A 81 11.01 -17.94 13.81
N GLU A 82 10.29 -19.03 13.58
CA GLU A 82 10.12 -19.64 12.27
C GLU A 82 9.40 -18.68 11.32
N LEU A 83 9.97 -18.53 10.15
CA LEU A 83 9.47 -17.65 9.13
C LEU A 83 9.18 -18.40 7.85
N SER A 84 8.22 -17.92 7.10
CA SER A 84 8.09 -18.28 5.70
C SER A 84 8.11 -17.05 4.79
N THR A 85 8.60 -17.23 3.58
CA THR A 85 8.50 -16.21 2.54
C THR A 85 7.48 -16.63 1.51
N THR A 86 6.87 -15.65 0.87
CA THR A 86 5.99 -15.92 -0.26
C THR A 86 6.82 -16.44 -1.43
N LYS A 87 6.42 -17.58 -1.99
CA LYS A 87 7.04 -18.16 -3.18
C LYS A 87 6.79 -17.28 -4.40
N GLU A 88 7.68 -17.35 -5.39
CA GLU A 88 7.44 -16.68 -6.67
C GLU A 88 6.15 -17.24 -7.32
N PRO A 89 5.20 -16.37 -7.70
CA PRO A 89 3.93 -16.81 -8.25
C PRO A 89 4.07 -17.51 -9.59
N ASN A 90 3.24 -18.51 -9.83
CA ASN A 90 3.21 -19.26 -11.08
C ASN A 90 2.80 -18.39 -12.28
N PHE A 91 1.89 -17.42 -12.07
CA PHE A 91 1.44 -16.54 -13.14
C PHE A 91 2.56 -15.63 -13.69
N TYR A 92 3.68 -15.43 -12.98
CA TYR A 92 4.82 -14.64 -13.46
C TYR A 92 5.49 -15.24 -14.71
N SER A 93 5.36 -16.55 -14.92
CA SER A 93 5.90 -17.24 -16.11
C SER A 93 5.14 -16.97 -17.39
N LEU A 94 3.95 -16.36 -17.31
CA LEU A 94 3.07 -16.11 -18.45
C LEU A 94 3.28 -14.74 -19.08
N LYS A 95 2.72 -14.59 -20.28
CA LYS A 95 2.66 -13.32 -21.03
C LYS A 95 1.23 -13.08 -21.51
N THR A 96 0.87 -11.81 -21.64
CA THR A 96 -0.41 -11.38 -22.21
C THR A 96 -0.48 -11.77 -23.70
N LYS A 97 -1.67 -11.72 -24.30
CA LYS A 97 -1.89 -11.99 -25.72
C LYS A 97 -1.01 -11.14 -26.65
N ASP A 98 -0.66 -9.94 -26.21
CA ASP A 98 0.24 -9.01 -26.90
C ASP A 98 1.72 -9.15 -26.48
N GLY A 99 2.07 -10.22 -25.76
CA GLY A 99 3.44 -10.63 -25.46
C GLY A 99 4.08 -9.96 -24.25
N ILE A 100 3.34 -9.17 -23.45
CA ILE A 100 3.86 -8.48 -22.26
C ILE A 100 3.91 -9.47 -21.07
N PRO A 101 5.05 -9.58 -20.37
CA PRO A 101 5.13 -10.43 -19.18
C PRO A 101 4.09 -10.05 -18.13
N TYR A 102 3.39 -11.01 -17.55
CA TYR A 102 2.36 -10.76 -16.55
C TYR A 102 2.88 -9.99 -15.33
N LYS A 103 4.12 -10.27 -14.90
CA LYS A 103 4.78 -9.52 -13.83
C LYS A 103 5.00 -8.02 -14.13
N SER A 104 4.93 -7.62 -15.41
CA SER A 104 4.97 -6.20 -15.80
C SER A 104 3.59 -5.53 -15.74
N ILE A 105 2.52 -6.32 -15.67
CA ILE A 105 1.13 -5.84 -15.54
C ILE A 105 0.74 -5.78 -14.07
N ALA A 106 0.88 -6.87 -13.30
CA ALA A 106 0.53 -6.90 -11.89
C ALA A 106 1.49 -7.79 -11.09
N LEU A 107 1.59 -7.53 -9.79
CA LEU A 107 2.46 -8.27 -8.88
C LEU A 107 1.67 -8.89 -7.73
N LEU A 108 2.18 -9.99 -7.23
CA LEU A 108 1.77 -10.50 -5.92
C LEU A 108 2.27 -9.53 -4.84
N HIS A 109 1.35 -9.06 -4.01
CA HIS A 109 1.62 -8.30 -2.80
C HIS A 109 1.17 -9.12 -1.59
N SER A 110 1.98 -9.13 -0.52
CA SER A 110 1.71 -9.99 0.62
C SER A 110 1.66 -11.47 0.20
N LYS A 111 0.64 -12.23 0.58
CA LYS A 111 0.47 -13.66 0.26
C LYS A 111 -0.57 -13.95 -0.81
N ASP A 112 -1.60 -13.11 -0.94
CA ASP A 112 -2.79 -13.41 -1.75
C ASP A 112 -3.46 -12.15 -2.36
N VAL A 113 -2.75 -11.04 -2.44
CA VAL A 113 -3.22 -9.79 -3.03
C VAL A 113 -2.55 -9.55 -4.37
N LEU A 114 -3.32 -9.37 -5.43
CA LEU A 114 -2.81 -8.87 -6.69
C LEU A 114 -2.76 -7.35 -6.66
N ALA A 115 -1.64 -6.75 -7.01
CA ALA A 115 -1.46 -5.30 -6.99
C ALA A 115 -0.99 -4.76 -8.34
N THR A 116 -1.64 -3.71 -8.84
CA THR A 116 -1.26 -3.06 -10.08
C THR A 116 -1.41 -1.54 -10.01
N THR A 117 -0.57 -0.82 -10.77
CA THR A 117 -0.75 0.60 -11.07
C THR A 117 -1.16 0.73 -12.52
N ILE A 118 -2.39 1.15 -12.80
CA ILE A 118 -2.96 1.19 -14.15
C ILE A 118 -2.21 2.18 -15.03
N LEU A 119 -2.03 3.41 -14.55
CA LEU A 119 -1.24 4.46 -15.19
C LEU A 119 0.01 4.72 -14.35
N GLN A 120 1.17 4.36 -14.87
CA GLN A 120 2.46 4.48 -14.19
C GLN A 120 3.11 5.86 -14.33
N LYS A 121 2.37 6.84 -14.81
CA LYS A 121 2.74 8.27 -14.89
C LYS A 121 1.75 9.10 -14.10
N CYS A 122 2.26 10.18 -13.47
CA CYS A 122 1.45 11.09 -12.69
C CYS A 122 1.70 12.52 -13.16
N ILE A 123 0.64 13.31 -13.31
CA ILE A 123 0.74 14.75 -13.67
C ILE A 123 1.63 15.51 -12.68
N ARG A 124 1.60 15.12 -11.40
CA ARG A 124 2.40 15.73 -10.34
C ARG A 124 3.87 15.31 -10.34
N PHE A 125 4.23 14.29 -11.12
CA PHE A 125 5.62 13.80 -11.23
C PHE A 125 6.40 14.45 -12.39
N ARG A 126 5.77 15.32 -13.18
CA ARG A 126 6.40 16.01 -14.33
C ARG A 126 7.52 16.94 -13.91
N ASN A 127 7.30 17.67 -12.81
CA ASN A 127 8.27 18.55 -12.18
C ASN A 127 8.62 18.00 -10.80
N ARG A 128 9.91 17.90 -10.50
CA ARG A 128 10.38 17.38 -9.22
C ARG A 128 9.96 18.27 -8.04
N GLU A 129 9.84 19.56 -8.26
CA GLU A 129 9.41 20.54 -7.27
C GLU A 129 7.92 20.38 -6.88
N GLU A 130 7.09 19.89 -7.80
CA GLU A 130 5.66 19.67 -7.59
C GLU A 130 5.35 18.22 -7.14
N SER A 131 6.30 17.30 -7.28
CA SER A 131 6.08 15.89 -6.98
C SER A 131 5.98 15.62 -5.47
N CYS A 132 5.19 14.61 -5.11
CA CYS A 132 5.27 14.03 -3.76
C CYS A 132 6.72 13.59 -3.50
N GLN A 133 7.34 14.11 -2.43
CA GLN A 133 8.78 14.00 -2.21
C GLN A 133 9.25 12.56 -1.93
N PHE A 134 8.38 11.68 -1.52
CA PHE A 134 8.63 10.25 -1.31
C PHE A 134 8.28 9.38 -2.52
N CYS A 135 7.66 9.94 -3.57
CA CYS A 135 7.10 9.13 -4.66
C CYS A 135 8.17 8.61 -5.62
N ALA A 136 8.07 7.32 -5.94
CA ALA A 136 8.95 6.61 -6.87
C ALA A 136 8.20 6.02 -8.07
N ILE A 137 7.00 6.53 -8.40
CA ILE A 137 6.08 5.91 -9.38
C ILE A 137 6.73 5.60 -10.73
N GLU A 138 7.61 6.46 -11.24
CA GLU A 138 8.25 6.25 -12.54
C GLU A 138 9.56 5.46 -12.48
N GLN A 139 10.08 5.11 -11.29
CA GLN A 139 11.33 4.35 -11.20
C GLN A 139 11.21 2.96 -11.80
N SER A 140 10.06 2.30 -11.65
CA SER A 140 9.80 0.99 -12.24
C SER A 140 9.73 1.03 -13.78
N LEU A 141 9.30 2.15 -14.37
CA LEU A 141 9.38 2.37 -15.81
C LEU A 141 10.82 2.49 -16.29
N LYS A 142 11.64 3.30 -15.59
CA LYS A 142 13.06 3.47 -15.90
C LYS A 142 13.85 2.18 -15.80
N ASN A 143 13.41 1.25 -14.95
CA ASN A 143 14.00 -0.08 -14.76
C ASN A 143 13.32 -1.17 -15.61
N GLU A 144 12.46 -0.82 -16.57
CA GLU A 144 11.75 -1.75 -17.46
C GLU A 144 10.95 -2.85 -16.72
N GLN A 145 10.53 -2.58 -15.49
CA GLN A 145 9.80 -3.53 -14.66
C GLN A 145 8.28 -3.50 -14.91
N THR A 146 7.80 -2.48 -15.60
CA THR A 146 6.37 -2.28 -15.90
C THR A 146 6.20 -1.46 -17.17
N ILE A 147 4.96 -1.27 -17.61
CA ILE A 147 4.58 -0.45 -18.76
C ILE A 147 3.84 0.81 -18.32
N VAL A 148 3.84 1.82 -19.20
CA VAL A 148 3.27 3.15 -18.90
C VAL A 148 1.78 3.09 -18.56
N ARG A 149 1.00 2.35 -19.34
CA ARG A 149 -0.44 2.19 -19.17
C ARG A 149 -0.83 0.74 -19.44
N LYS A 150 -1.60 0.17 -18.54
CA LYS A 150 -2.16 -1.16 -18.67
C LYS A 150 -3.59 -1.06 -19.17
N THR A 151 -3.95 -1.89 -20.13
CA THR A 151 -5.32 -1.94 -20.65
C THR A 151 -6.21 -2.74 -19.70
N PRO A 152 -7.54 -2.49 -19.72
CA PRO A 152 -8.50 -3.30 -18.96
C PRO A 152 -8.36 -4.80 -19.24
N ASP A 153 -8.16 -5.18 -20.51
CA ASP A 153 -8.03 -6.58 -20.91
C ASP A 153 -6.74 -7.22 -20.38
N GLN A 154 -5.61 -6.51 -20.39
CA GLN A 154 -4.35 -7.00 -19.79
C GLN A 154 -4.50 -7.26 -18.28
N ILE A 155 -5.16 -6.34 -17.56
CA ILE A 155 -5.38 -6.50 -16.12
C ILE A 155 -6.31 -7.67 -15.84
N ALA A 156 -7.39 -7.81 -16.61
CA ALA A 156 -8.36 -8.90 -16.48
C ALA A 156 -7.74 -10.26 -16.78
N GLU A 157 -6.92 -10.36 -17.84
CA GLU A 157 -6.19 -11.57 -18.22
C GLU A 157 -5.24 -12.02 -17.10
N VAL A 158 -4.48 -11.08 -16.53
CA VAL A 158 -3.56 -11.39 -15.43
C VAL A 158 -4.30 -11.75 -14.15
N ALA A 159 -5.41 -11.07 -13.82
CA ALA A 159 -6.21 -11.36 -12.63
C ALA A 159 -6.81 -12.76 -12.70
N GLU A 160 -7.38 -13.17 -13.83
CA GLU A 160 -7.92 -14.52 -14.06
C GLU A 160 -6.85 -15.60 -13.83
N ALA A 161 -5.67 -15.42 -14.42
CA ALA A 161 -4.57 -16.36 -14.28
C ALA A 161 -4.03 -16.41 -12.85
N ALA A 162 -3.88 -15.26 -12.19
CA ALA A 162 -3.39 -15.18 -10.82
C ALA A 162 -4.34 -15.86 -9.82
N VAL A 163 -5.64 -15.71 -10.00
CA VAL A 163 -6.64 -16.42 -9.18
C VAL A 163 -6.54 -17.93 -9.41
N ARG A 164 -6.53 -18.36 -10.66
CA ARG A 164 -6.53 -19.78 -11.02
C ARG A 164 -5.24 -20.50 -10.64
N LEU A 165 -4.08 -19.86 -10.77
CA LEU A 165 -2.77 -20.51 -10.58
C LEU A 165 -2.21 -20.34 -9.17
N ASP A 166 -2.53 -19.22 -8.50
CA ASP A 166 -1.89 -18.81 -7.26
C ASP A 166 -2.89 -18.48 -6.13
N GLY A 167 -4.20 -18.66 -6.37
CA GLY A 167 -5.23 -18.49 -5.35
C GLY A 167 -5.36 -17.07 -4.83
N ILE A 168 -5.14 -16.07 -5.69
CA ILE A 168 -5.31 -14.65 -5.33
C ILE A 168 -6.76 -14.42 -4.86
N LYS A 169 -6.93 -13.64 -3.79
CA LYS A 169 -8.21 -13.39 -3.13
C LYS A 169 -8.76 -11.99 -3.33
N GLN A 170 -7.93 -11.02 -3.67
CA GLN A 170 -8.36 -9.65 -3.91
C GLN A 170 -7.40 -8.92 -4.85
N LEU A 171 -7.89 -7.86 -5.48
CA LEU A 171 -7.12 -6.98 -6.36
C LEU A 171 -7.08 -5.56 -5.80
N VAL A 172 -5.88 -4.97 -5.73
CA VAL A 172 -5.67 -3.55 -5.45
C VAL A 172 -5.17 -2.87 -6.71
N MET A 173 -5.93 -1.91 -7.20
CA MET A 173 -5.58 -1.09 -8.36
C MET A 173 -5.28 0.34 -7.92
N THR A 174 -4.11 0.83 -8.24
CA THR A 174 -3.72 2.24 -8.05
C THR A 174 -3.56 2.94 -9.39
N THR A 175 -3.46 4.25 -9.38
CA THR A 175 -3.12 5.03 -10.57
C THR A 175 -2.27 6.24 -10.21
N GLY A 176 -1.32 6.58 -11.06
CA GLY A 176 -0.83 7.95 -11.11
C GLY A 176 -1.94 8.86 -11.61
N THR A 177 -2.02 10.07 -11.11
CA THR A 177 -3.10 11.01 -11.42
C THR A 177 -2.98 11.49 -12.88
N PRO A 178 -3.97 11.23 -13.76
CA PRO A 178 -4.01 11.79 -15.09
C PRO A 178 -4.44 13.27 -15.07
N ASN A 179 -4.20 13.98 -16.16
CA ASN A 179 -4.67 15.36 -16.33
C ASN A 179 -6.14 15.37 -16.83
N THR A 180 -7.03 14.79 -16.02
CA THR A 180 -8.48 14.73 -16.28
C THR A 180 -9.25 15.01 -15.01
N SER A 181 -10.46 15.54 -15.10
CA SER A 181 -11.31 15.88 -13.95
C SER A 181 -11.77 14.65 -13.14
N ASP A 182 -11.78 13.47 -13.76
CA ASP A 182 -12.07 12.20 -13.07
C ASP A 182 -10.91 11.68 -12.21
N ARG A 183 -9.72 12.31 -12.26
CA ARG A 183 -8.53 11.95 -11.48
C ARG A 183 -8.14 10.47 -11.54
N GLY A 184 -8.55 9.76 -12.59
CA GLY A 184 -8.28 8.34 -12.79
C GLY A 184 -9.44 7.41 -12.45
N ALA A 185 -10.56 7.91 -11.96
CA ALA A 185 -11.73 7.11 -11.64
C ALA A 185 -12.28 6.35 -12.86
N ARG A 186 -12.26 6.96 -14.06
CA ARG A 186 -12.71 6.31 -15.30
C ARG A 186 -11.88 5.07 -15.64
N ILE A 187 -10.56 5.19 -15.67
CA ILE A 187 -9.70 4.05 -16.01
C ILE A 187 -9.77 2.95 -14.95
N MET A 188 -10.03 3.30 -13.69
CA MET A 188 -10.33 2.36 -12.61
C MET A 188 -11.62 1.57 -12.90
N ALA A 189 -12.71 2.29 -13.21
CA ALA A 189 -14.00 1.69 -13.52
C ALA A 189 -13.93 0.75 -14.73
N GLU A 190 -13.27 1.19 -15.81
CA GLU A 190 -13.06 0.38 -17.01
C GLU A 190 -12.30 -0.93 -16.70
N ALA A 191 -11.21 -0.83 -15.90
CA ALA A 191 -10.43 -1.98 -15.48
C ALA A 191 -11.21 -2.93 -14.56
N ALA A 192 -11.92 -2.41 -13.56
CA ALA A 192 -12.74 -3.21 -12.66
C ALA A 192 -13.82 -3.99 -13.41
N LYS A 193 -14.54 -3.33 -14.33
CA LYS A 193 -15.53 -3.98 -15.18
C LYS A 193 -14.97 -5.14 -15.99
N ALA A 194 -13.78 -4.96 -16.57
CA ALA A 194 -13.11 -6.03 -17.33
C ALA A 194 -12.67 -7.20 -16.45
N VAL A 195 -12.14 -6.91 -15.25
CA VAL A 195 -11.76 -7.95 -14.26
C VAL A 195 -12.98 -8.73 -13.82
N LYS A 196 -14.05 -8.04 -13.39
CA LYS A 196 -15.31 -8.70 -12.93
C LYS A 196 -15.98 -9.55 -14.01
N ALA A 197 -15.77 -9.24 -15.29
CA ALA A 197 -16.23 -10.07 -16.40
C ALA A 197 -15.46 -11.38 -16.54
N LYS A 198 -14.29 -11.53 -15.93
CA LYS A 198 -13.41 -12.71 -16.01
C LYS A 198 -13.34 -13.50 -14.72
N VAL A 199 -13.30 -12.82 -13.57
CA VAL A 199 -13.11 -13.43 -12.27
C VAL A 199 -13.82 -12.64 -11.18
N ASP A 200 -14.49 -13.35 -10.28
CA ASP A 200 -15.18 -12.73 -9.15
C ASP A 200 -14.25 -12.67 -7.94
N ILE A 201 -13.51 -11.57 -7.83
CA ILE A 201 -12.70 -11.24 -6.65
C ILE A 201 -13.02 -9.81 -6.19
N PRO A 202 -12.91 -9.51 -4.90
CA PRO A 202 -13.04 -8.16 -4.39
C PRO A 202 -11.95 -7.23 -4.94
N ILE A 203 -12.32 -5.97 -5.26
CA ILE A 203 -11.45 -4.98 -5.88
C ILE A 203 -11.43 -3.70 -5.05
N GLN A 204 -10.24 -3.23 -4.68
CA GLN A 204 -10.04 -1.86 -4.21
C GLN A 204 -9.48 -0.99 -5.33
N GLY A 205 -10.15 0.14 -5.63
CA GLY A 205 -9.62 1.21 -6.48
C GLY A 205 -8.98 2.31 -5.64
N GLN A 206 -7.84 2.87 -6.10
CA GLN A 206 -7.14 3.96 -5.41
C GLN A 206 -6.81 5.09 -6.37
N CYS A 207 -7.42 6.28 -6.18
CA CYS A 207 -7.19 7.49 -6.97
C CYS A 207 -7.26 8.75 -6.10
N GLU A 208 -6.92 9.91 -6.66
CA GLU A 208 -7.23 11.20 -6.03
C GLU A 208 -8.74 11.47 -6.11
N PRO A 209 -9.29 12.33 -5.23
CA PRO A 209 -10.70 12.73 -5.30
C PRO A 209 -11.08 13.26 -6.68
N PRO A 210 -12.06 12.66 -7.38
CA PRO A 210 -12.55 13.18 -8.66
C PRO A 210 -13.27 14.53 -8.45
N ASP A 211 -13.25 15.38 -9.46
CA ASP A 211 -13.90 16.71 -9.37
C ASP A 211 -15.43 16.56 -9.30
N ASP A 212 -16.00 15.55 -9.96
CA ASP A 212 -17.43 15.21 -9.94
C ASP A 212 -17.69 13.94 -9.12
N PRO A 213 -18.50 14.00 -8.03
CA PRO A 213 -18.78 12.86 -7.17
C PRO A 213 -19.55 11.71 -7.86
N ILE A 214 -20.15 11.93 -9.03
CA ILE A 214 -20.80 10.87 -9.82
C ILE A 214 -19.85 9.69 -10.11
N TRP A 215 -18.55 9.95 -10.10
CA TRP A 215 -17.55 8.90 -10.33
C TRP A 215 -17.51 7.86 -9.22
N PHE A 216 -17.89 8.19 -8.00
CA PHE A 216 -17.99 7.20 -6.91
C PHE A 216 -19.03 6.14 -7.26
N GLN A 217 -20.22 6.56 -7.71
CA GLN A 217 -21.26 5.60 -8.14
C GLN A 217 -20.81 4.80 -9.37
N LYS A 218 -20.22 5.46 -10.38
CA LYS A 218 -19.72 4.76 -11.58
C LYS A 218 -18.65 3.72 -11.26
N MET A 219 -17.76 4.00 -10.31
CA MET A 219 -16.77 3.03 -9.85
C MET A 219 -17.43 1.85 -9.13
N LYS A 220 -18.39 2.10 -8.24
CA LYS A 220 -19.16 1.06 -7.54
C LYS A 220 -19.91 0.17 -8.54
N ASP A 221 -20.63 0.76 -9.49
CA ASP A 221 -21.38 0.03 -10.52
C ASP A 221 -20.49 -0.80 -11.45
N SER A 222 -19.22 -0.42 -11.57
CA SER A 222 -18.22 -1.16 -12.35
C SER A 222 -17.58 -2.32 -11.60
N GLY A 223 -17.96 -2.55 -10.33
CA GLY A 223 -17.48 -3.67 -9.52
C GLY A 223 -16.28 -3.33 -8.63
N ILE A 224 -16.01 -2.05 -8.34
CA ILE A 224 -15.10 -1.69 -7.27
C ILE A 224 -15.84 -1.86 -5.94
N ASP A 225 -15.29 -2.67 -5.04
CA ASP A 225 -15.90 -3.01 -3.76
C ASP A 225 -15.50 -2.01 -2.66
N SER A 226 -14.25 -1.56 -2.66
CA SER A 226 -13.68 -0.63 -1.68
C SER A 226 -12.89 0.49 -2.37
N LEU A 227 -12.78 1.66 -1.73
CA LEU A 227 -12.10 2.82 -2.31
C LEU A 227 -10.97 3.34 -1.41
N GLY A 228 -9.86 3.75 -2.02
CA GLY A 228 -8.76 4.45 -1.36
C GLY A 228 -8.56 5.85 -1.93
N MET A 229 -8.53 6.87 -1.07
CA MET A 229 -8.11 8.23 -1.44
C MET A 229 -7.11 8.72 -0.40
N HIS A 230 -5.82 8.80 -0.77
CA HIS A 230 -4.76 8.95 0.23
C HIS A 230 -4.48 10.40 0.57
N LEU A 231 -4.63 10.76 1.86
CA LEU A 231 -4.21 12.06 2.43
C LEU A 231 -2.68 12.13 2.58
N GLU A 232 -2.11 11.06 3.11
CA GLU A 232 -0.68 10.85 3.39
C GLU A 232 -0.13 11.76 4.49
N VAL A 233 -0.30 13.07 4.40
CA VAL A 233 0.15 14.09 5.35
C VAL A 233 -1.03 14.97 5.75
N VAL A 234 -1.12 15.34 7.01
CA VAL A 234 -2.28 15.97 7.61
C VAL A 234 -2.07 17.46 7.90
N GLU A 235 -0.91 17.83 8.48
CA GLU A 235 -0.60 19.22 8.83
C GLU A 235 -0.29 20.02 7.55
N GLU A 236 -0.97 21.14 7.39
CA GLU A 236 -0.95 21.89 6.11
C GLU A 236 0.45 22.34 5.69
N GLU A 237 1.27 22.82 6.63
CA GLU A 237 2.63 23.26 6.33
C GLU A 237 3.56 22.09 5.99
N ILE A 238 3.36 20.94 6.62
CA ILE A 238 4.09 19.71 6.27
C ILE A 238 3.61 19.21 4.91
N ARG A 239 2.31 19.26 4.65
CA ARG A 239 1.69 18.87 3.40
C ARG A 239 2.23 19.66 2.20
N LYS A 240 2.37 20.99 2.33
CA LYS A 240 2.98 21.85 1.29
C LYS A 240 4.43 21.46 0.98
N LYS A 241 5.18 21.04 1.98
CA LYS A 241 6.58 20.60 1.86
C LYS A 241 6.72 19.22 1.22
N ILE A 242 5.90 18.27 1.67
CA ILE A 242 6.04 16.85 1.31
C ILE A 242 5.25 16.51 0.05
N LEU A 243 4.13 17.18 -0.18
CA LEU A 243 3.17 16.94 -1.26
C LEU A 243 2.88 18.23 -2.05
N PRO A 244 3.88 19.00 -2.52
CA PRO A 244 3.64 20.35 -3.01
C PRO A 244 2.50 20.44 -4.04
N GLY A 245 2.53 19.68 -5.13
CA GLY A 245 1.46 19.71 -6.12
C GLY A 245 0.15 19.05 -5.66
N LYS A 246 0.18 18.09 -4.72
CA LYS A 246 -1.03 17.46 -4.19
C LYS A 246 -1.69 18.32 -3.11
N SER A 247 -0.93 19.17 -2.43
CA SER A 247 -1.44 20.09 -1.42
C SER A 247 -2.33 21.21 -2.01
N GLU A 248 -2.31 21.40 -3.34
CA GLU A 248 -3.27 22.26 -4.04
C GLU A 248 -4.73 21.80 -3.90
N ILE A 249 -4.95 20.51 -3.59
CA ILE A 249 -6.26 20.00 -3.21
C ILE A 249 -6.43 20.24 -1.71
N PRO A 250 -7.35 21.13 -1.28
CA PRO A 250 -7.57 21.40 0.14
C PRO A 250 -8.03 20.15 0.92
N LEU A 251 -7.71 20.09 2.21
CA LEU A 251 -8.16 18.98 3.07
C LEU A 251 -9.68 18.87 3.14
N GLU A 252 -10.39 20.00 3.11
CA GLU A 252 -11.86 20.06 3.09
C GLU A 252 -12.43 19.33 1.88
N ARG A 253 -11.76 19.43 0.71
CA ARG A 253 -12.17 18.69 -0.49
C ARG A 253 -12.02 17.18 -0.28
N TYR A 254 -10.94 16.74 0.40
CA TYR A 254 -10.78 15.33 0.76
C TYR A 254 -11.88 14.86 1.72
N TYR A 255 -12.16 15.61 2.78
CA TYR A 255 -13.21 15.25 3.73
C TYR A 255 -14.58 15.16 3.06
N LYS A 256 -14.93 16.14 2.24
CA LYS A 256 -16.16 16.10 1.45
C LYS A 256 -16.22 14.87 0.55
N SER A 257 -15.12 14.53 -0.14
CA SER A 257 -15.04 13.35 -0.99
C SER A 257 -15.14 12.04 -0.19
N PHE A 258 -14.62 11.99 1.03
CA PHE A 258 -14.80 10.87 1.93
C PHE A 258 -16.28 10.69 2.32
N GLU A 259 -16.98 11.74 2.71
CA GLU A 259 -18.41 11.69 3.02
C GLU A 259 -19.23 11.22 1.81
N GLU A 260 -18.98 11.81 0.63
CA GLU A 260 -19.64 11.44 -0.63
C GLU A 260 -19.35 9.96 -1.01
N SER A 261 -18.12 9.50 -0.82
CA SER A 261 -17.75 8.12 -1.15
C SER A 261 -18.27 7.11 -0.13
N VAL A 262 -18.29 7.43 1.15
CA VAL A 262 -18.87 6.55 2.19
C VAL A 262 -20.38 6.37 1.96
N ALA A 263 -21.07 7.41 1.50
CA ALA A 263 -22.49 7.29 1.13
C ALA A 263 -22.75 6.27 0.00
N VAL A 264 -21.77 6.03 -0.88
CA VAL A 264 -21.85 5.09 -2.01
C VAL A 264 -21.30 3.71 -1.65
N PHE A 265 -20.10 3.66 -1.07
CA PHE A 265 -19.39 2.40 -0.80
C PHE A 265 -19.82 1.75 0.52
N GLY A 266 -20.24 2.55 1.47
CA GLY A 266 -20.57 2.12 2.83
C GLY A 266 -19.46 2.44 3.84
N ARG A 267 -19.85 2.44 5.12
CA ARG A 267 -18.97 2.64 6.26
C ARG A 267 -17.93 1.52 6.31
N GLY A 268 -16.65 1.88 6.49
CA GLY A 268 -15.54 0.94 6.53
C GLY A 268 -14.98 0.55 5.14
N GLU A 269 -15.70 0.78 4.03
CA GLU A 269 -15.22 0.43 2.68
C GLU A 269 -14.39 1.53 2.01
N VAL A 270 -14.25 2.68 2.67
CA VAL A 270 -13.38 3.77 2.22
C VAL A 270 -12.19 3.88 3.16
N SER A 271 -10.99 4.03 2.62
CA SER A 271 -9.76 4.13 3.41
C SER A 271 -8.84 5.24 2.90
N THR A 272 -7.94 5.68 3.77
CA THR A 272 -6.88 6.62 3.41
C THR A 272 -5.57 6.24 4.08
N TYR A 273 -4.44 6.41 3.38
CA TYR A 273 -3.12 6.33 3.98
C TYR A 273 -2.81 7.60 4.76
N LEU A 274 -2.26 7.41 5.96
CA LEU A 274 -1.55 8.42 6.72
C LEU A 274 -0.13 7.91 6.91
N LEU A 275 0.86 8.64 6.37
CA LEU A 275 2.28 8.23 6.41
C LEU A 275 2.94 8.84 7.64
N ALA A 276 3.03 8.08 8.70
CA ALA A 276 3.65 8.50 9.96
C ALA A 276 5.18 8.63 9.81
N GLY A 277 5.73 9.75 10.28
CA GLY A 277 7.17 10.03 10.22
C GLY A 277 7.60 11.07 9.18
N LEU A 278 6.66 11.71 8.48
CA LEU A 278 6.94 12.77 7.50
C LEU A 278 6.92 14.18 8.09
N GLY A 279 6.69 14.30 9.40
CA GLY A 279 6.68 15.58 10.10
C GLY A 279 5.38 15.87 10.84
N ASP A 280 4.27 15.22 10.50
CA ASP A 280 3.03 15.31 11.27
C ASP A 280 3.26 14.87 12.72
N SER A 281 2.67 15.61 13.66
CA SER A 281 2.69 15.24 15.08
C SER A 281 1.80 14.02 15.34
N LYS A 282 2.11 13.31 16.42
CA LYS A 282 1.27 12.19 16.89
C LYS A 282 -0.17 12.64 17.13
N GLU A 283 -0.34 13.79 17.74
CA GLU A 283 -1.65 14.37 18.03
C GLU A 283 -2.43 14.67 16.74
N SER A 284 -1.82 15.27 15.73
CA SER A 284 -2.46 15.55 14.44
C SER A 284 -2.91 14.30 13.73
N LEU A 285 -2.09 13.24 13.72
CA LEU A 285 -2.44 11.93 13.14
C LEU A 285 -3.62 11.27 13.86
N ILE A 286 -3.65 11.31 15.21
CA ILE A 286 -4.74 10.76 16.02
C ILE A 286 -6.03 11.55 15.81
N ASN A 287 -5.98 12.88 15.83
CA ASN A 287 -7.15 13.74 15.63
C ASN A 287 -7.73 13.58 14.23
N CYS A 288 -6.88 13.49 13.20
CA CYS A 288 -7.30 13.18 11.84
C CYS A 288 -7.98 11.80 11.77
N SER A 289 -7.39 10.78 12.39
CA SER A 289 -7.97 9.42 12.44
C SER A 289 -9.34 9.42 13.11
N LYS A 290 -9.50 10.12 14.22
CA LYS A 290 -10.80 10.29 14.91
C LYS A 290 -11.85 10.89 13.98
N LYS A 291 -11.50 11.97 13.25
CA LYS A 291 -12.40 12.60 12.27
C LYS A 291 -12.76 11.65 11.13
N LEU A 292 -11.78 10.93 10.56
CA LEU A 292 -12.00 9.93 9.51
C LEU A 292 -12.94 8.82 9.95
N ILE A 293 -12.72 8.24 11.14
CA ILE A 293 -13.54 7.19 11.73
C ILE A 293 -14.98 7.67 11.93
N SER A 294 -15.17 8.91 12.40
CA SER A 294 -16.51 9.47 12.62
C SER A 294 -17.35 9.52 11.34
N ILE A 295 -16.74 9.76 10.19
CA ILE A 295 -17.42 9.76 8.88
C ILE A 295 -17.43 8.39 8.19
N GLY A 296 -16.84 7.36 8.78
CA GLY A 296 -16.87 5.99 8.27
C GLY A 296 -15.68 5.58 7.41
N VAL A 297 -14.59 6.33 7.46
CA VAL A 297 -13.34 6.05 6.72
C VAL A 297 -12.33 5.34 7.60
N TYR A 298 -11.68 4.31 7.09
CA TYR A 298 -10.60 3.61 7.78
C TYR A 298 -9.27 4.37 7.60
N PRO A 299 -8.65 4.89 8.68
CA PRO A 299 -7.33 5.52 8.65
C PRO A 299 -6.24 4.45 8.64
N PHE A 300 -5.66 4.16 7.49
CA PHE A 300 -4.58 3.19 7.37
C PHE A 300 -3.23 3.85 7.66
N ILE A 301 -2.76 3.72 8.91
CA ILE A 301 -1.50 4.30 9.37
C ILE A 301 -0.34 3.44 8.92
N VAL A 302 0.59 4.01 8.16
CA VAL A 302 1.75 3.31 7.60
C VAL A 302 3.02 4.05 8.04
N PRO A 303 4.05 3.37 8.55
CA PRO A 303 5.33 4.02 8.80
C PRO A 303 5.96 4.47 7.48
N PHE A 304 6.47 5.69 7.45
CA PHE A 304 7.27 6.13 6.32
C PHE A 304 8.57 5.34 6.25
N VAL A 305 8.86 4.81 5.07
CA VAL A 305 10.12 4.14 4.77
C VAL A 305 10.76 4.81 3.56
N PRO A 306 12.00 5.32 3.68
CA PRO A 306 12.68 6.03 2.61
C PRO A 306 12.98 5.13 1.42
N ILE A 307 12.77 5.66 0.22
CA ILE A 307 13.00 4.96 -1.05
C ILE A 307 14.19 5.60 -1.76
N ALA A 308 15.16 4.80 -2.16
CA ALA A 308 16.33 5.27 -2.90
C ALA A 308 15.92 5.98 -4.21
N GLY A 309 16.59 7.08 -4.53
CA GLY A 309 16.32 7.90 -5.71
C GLY A 309 15.11 8.84 -5.57
N THR A 310 14.52 8.98 -4.38
CA THR A 310 13.54 10.02 -4.07
C THR A 310 14.19 11.17 -3.30
N PRO A 311 13.60 12.37 -3.25
CA PRO A 311 14.13 13.46 -2.42
C PRO A 311 14.25 13.09 -0.93
N LEU A 312 13.42 12.17 -0.45
CA LEU A 312 13.42 11.72 0.94
C LEU A 312 14.19 10.41 1.16
N GLU A 313 15.11 10.02 0.26
CA GLU A 313 15.87 8.77 0.40
C GLU A 313 16.73 8.69 1.67
N HIS A 314 17.08 9.84 2.26
CA HIS A 314 17.84 9.93 3.51
C HIS A 314 17.02 10.43 4.71
N HIS A 315 15.70 10.63 4.51
CA HIS A 315 14.82 11.00 5.62
C HIS A 315 14.67 9.81 6.58
N PRO A 316 14.74 10.03 7.91
CA PRO A 316 14.62 8.93 8.86
C PRO A 316 13.21 8.32 8.84
N SER A 317 13.13 7.01 9.07
CA SER A 317 11.87 6.38 9.45
C SER A 317 11.41 6.85 10.83
N PRO A 318 10.11 6.77 11.17
CA PRO A 318 9.65 7.04 12.53
C PRO A 318 10.26 6.05 13.54
N SER A 319 10.26 6.40 14.82
CA SER A 319 10.66 5.42 15.84
C SER A 319 9.57 4.37 16.06
N THR A 320 9.97 3.19 16.52
CA THR A 320 9.03 2.11 16.87
C THR A 320 8.03 2.56 17.93
N ASP A 321 8.49 3.25 18.98
CA ASP A 321 7.62 3.75 20.07
C ASP A 321 6.59 4.76 19.55
N PHE A 322 7.00 5.67 18.66
CA PHE A 322 6.09 6.61 18.00
C PHE A 322 4.97 5.88 17.26
N MET A 323 5.31 4.82 16.52
CA MET A 323 4.32 4.02 15.79
C MET A 323 3.40 3.25 16.72
N ILE A 324 3.94 2.62 17.77
CA ILE A 324 3.16 1.86 18.76
C ILE A 324 2.14 2.75 19.45
N ASP A 325 2.54 3.95 19.88
CA ASP A 325 1.64 4.91 20.52
C ASP A 325 0.46 5.30 19.60
N ILE A 326 0.76 5.53 18.30
CA ILE A 326 -0.28 5.84 17.33
C ILE A 326 -1.20 4.64 17.10
N TYR A 327 -0.63 3.44 16.90
CA TYR A 327 -1.42 2.24 16.68
C TYR A 327 -2.37 1.94 17.85
N GLN A 328 -1.89 2.06 19.09
CA GLN A 328 -2.74 1.88 20.29
C GLN A 328 -3.88 2.90 20.34
N SER A 329 -3.56 4.17 20.07
CA SER A 329 -4.57 5.24 20.10
C SER A 329 -5.60 5.08 18.99
N VAL A 330 -5.15 4.79 17.76
CA VAL A 330 -6.04 4.68 16.60
C VAL A 330 -6.85 3.38 16.66
N SER A 331 -6.30 2.27 17.15
CA SER A 331 -7.05 1.02 17.33
C SER A 331 -8.19 1.18 18.33
N HIS A 332 -7.96 1.92 19.44
CA HIS A 332 -9.02 2.26 20.39
C HIS A 332 -10.16 3.05 19.71
N LEU A 333 -9.81 4.07 18.91
CA LEU A 333 -10.80 4.85 18.15
C LEU A 333 -11.55 4.00 17.10
N LEU A 334 -10.88 3.05 16.46
CA LEU A 334 -11.51 2.11 15.51
C LEU A 334 -12.54 1.23 16.23
N ASN A 335 -12.19 0.70 17.40
CA ASN A 335 -13.11 -0.09 18.22
C ASN A 335 -14.33 0.73 18.69
N GLU A 336 -14.12 1.96 19.18
CA GLU A 336 -15.21 2.87 19.54
C GLU A 336 -16.11 3.21 18.34
N GLY A 337 -15.49 3.39 17.16
CA GLY A 337 -16.17 3.69 15.90
C GLY A 337 -16.80 2.48 15.22
N ASN A 338 -16.60 1.26 15.74
CA ASN A 338 -17.04 0.00 15.13
C ASN A 338 -16.64 -0.11 13.65
N ILE A 339 -15.35 0.09 13.36
CA ILE A 339 -14.73 -0.13 12.05
C ILE A 339 -13.57 -1.10 12.22
N LYS A 340 -13.55 -2.19 11.45
CA LYS A 340 -12.51 -3.21 11.51
C LYS A 340 -11.91 -3.46 10.14
N SER A 341 -10.59 -3.68 10.12
CA SER A 341 -9.85 -3.95 8.89
C SER A 341 -10.28 -5.25 8.20
N ASP A 342 -10.64 -6.28 8.97
CA ASP A 342 -11.05 -7.61 8.46
C ASP A 342 -12.47 -7.63 7.89
N GLU A 343 -13.31 -6.66 8.22
CA GLU A 343 -14.66 -6.51 7.67
C GLU A 343 -14.69 -5.82 6.30
N MET A 344 -13.61 -5.12 5.90
CA MET A 344 -13.50 -4.53 4.56
C MET A 344 -13.55 -5.61 3.47
N SER A 345 -14.16 -5.28 2.34
CA SER A 345 -14.27 -6.20 1.19
C SER A 345 -12.90 -6.43 0.55
N ALA A 346 -12.13 -5.39 0.33
CA ALA A 346 -10.81 -5.44 -0.30
C ALA A 346 -9.90 -4.30 0.18
N GLY A 347 -8.62 -4.40 -0.13
CA GLY A 347 -7.69 -3.29 -0.06
C GLY A 347 -6.58 -3.42 0.97
N CYS A 348 -5.88 -2.31 1.13
CA CYS A 348 -4.68 -2.29 1.96
C CYS A 348 -4.95 -2.50 3.44
N ALA A 349 -6.06 -1.97 3.97
CA ALA A 349 -6.46 -2.21 5.35
C ALA A 349 -6.85 -3.69 5.58
N LYS A 350 -7.61 -4.29 4.66
CA LYS A 350 -7.93 -5.73 4.66
C LYS A 350 -6.66 -6.60 4.59
N CYS A 351 -5.71 -6.22 3.74
CA CYS A 351 -4.42 -6.90 3.60
C CYS A 351 -3.56 -6.81 4.87
N GLY A 352 -3.49 -5.63 5.48
CA GLY A 352 -2.74 -5.36 6.69
C GLY A 352 -1.20 -5.42 6.58
N ALA A 353 -0.65 -5.88 5.45
CA ALA A 353 0.76 -6.23 5.36
C ALA A 353 1.73 -5.04 5.49
N CYS A 354 1.30 -3.81 5.18
CA CYS A 354 2.13 -2.60 5.26
C CYS A 354 2.00 -1.84 6.59
N SER A 355 1.13 -2.29 7.49
CA SER A 355 0.87 -1.65 8.79
C SER A 355 0.63 -2.70 9.86
N ALA A 356 1.15 -2.47 11.06
CA ALA A 356 0.84 -3.32 12.19
C ALA A 356 -0.48 -2.94 12.89
N LEU A 357 -1.19 -1.89 12.44
CA LEU A 357 -2.39 -1.37 13.10
C LEU A 357 -3.42 -2.45 13.42
N SER A 358 -3.70 -3.36 12.47
CA SER A 358 -4.67 -4.45 12.67
C SER A 358 -4.29 -5.46 13.77
N LEU A 359 -3.04 -5.48 14.23
CA LEU A 359 -2.60 -6.31 15.36
C LEU A 359 -2.91 -5.69 16.71
N PHE A 360 -3.31 -4.42 16.71
CA PHE A 360 -3.73 -3.66 17.88
C PHE A 360 -5.27 -3.54 17.96
N GLU A 361 -5.99 -3.88 16.90
CA GLU A 361 -7.45 -4.00 16.89
C GLU A 361 -7.84 -5.25 17.70
N SER A 362 -8.31 -5.10 18.91
CA SER A 362 -8.69 -6.19 19.82
C SER A 362 -10.21 -6.31 19.95
#